data_c66e2b339c01ab1465e880750a288f11
#
_entry.id   c66e2b339c01ab1465e880750a288f11
#
_cell.length_a   1.000
_cell.length_b   1.000
_cell.length_c   1.000
_cell.angle_alpha   90.00
_cell.angle_beta   90.00
_cell.angle_gamma   90.00
#
_symmetry.space_group_name_H-M   'P 1'
#
loop_
_entity.id
_entity.type
_entity.pdbx_description
1 polymer ?
#
loop_
_entity_poly.entity_id
_entity_poly.type
_entity_poly.pdbx_seq_one_letter_code
_entity_poly.pdbx_strand_id
1 'polypeptide(L)'
;MMIATVGDESFMMMALFPGKAVILFASLFVLAVVTGLLIDRFFPQAKPLPTRLEDSFELHGDGCERQGGHHHKEGRHFGKVRIFLFAGVVLFIAALLLGFLEEGGETEGLAFFNEEWSFWFFGILSLAVIAALLFASDHFVEEHLWEHIVRKHLPSIFAWTFGVLLVIGFLFGAIDISSWVSDNTALMILLAILIGLIPESGPHLIFVTLFASGVIPFPVLLANSIVQDGHVSLPLLADSKSSFVRAKAIKVGIALVVFVVWGLIL
;
A
#
# COMPACT_ATOMS: atom_id res chain seq x y z
N MET A 1 -3.81 6.55 15.86
CA MET A 1 -3.89 5.13 15.46
C MET A 1 -4.33 5.09 14.00
N MET A 2 -3.52 4.55 13.11
CA MET A 2 -3.82 4.57 11.68
C MET A 2 -4.49 3.25 11.30
N ILE A 3 -5.78 3.30 10.93
CA ILE A 3 -6.51 2.23 10.24
C ILE A 3 -6.65 2.67 8.76
N ALA A 4 -5.63 3.18 8.16
CA ALA A 4 -5.71 3.59 6.77
C ALA A 4 -4.54 2.95 6.02
N THR A 5 -4.84 2.31 4.93
CA THR A 5 -3.81 1.94 3.95
C THR A 5 -3.38 3.22 3.25
N VAL A 6 -2.29 3.79 3.70
CA VAL A 6 -1.61 4.89 3.01
C VAL A 6 -0.26 4.35 2.61
N GLY A 7 -0.19 3.73 1.44
CA GLY A 7 1.03 3.13 0.93
C GLY A 7 0.94 2.90 -0.58
N ASP A 8 1.95 2.28 -1.09
CA ASP A 8 2.08 1.86 -2.48
C ASP A 8 0.92 0.95 -2.94
N GLU A 9 0.37 0.13 -2.02
CA GLU A 9 -0.79 -0.72 -2.29
C GLU A 9 -2.05 0.06 -2.68
N SER A 10 -2.22 1.28 -2.17
CA SER A 10 -3.37 2.13 -2.51
C SER A 10 -3.39 2.51 -3.99
N PHE A 11 -2.22 2.76 -4.57
CA PHE A 11 -2.10 3.02 -6.01
C PHE A 11 -2.46 1.79 -6.83
N MET A 12 -2.03 0.60 -6.38
CA MET A 12 -2.37 -0.65 -7.05
C MET A 12 -3.88 -0.94 -6.98
N MET A 13 -4.52 -0.73 -5.82
CA MET A 13 -5.97 -0.87 -5.68
C MET A 13 -6.74 0.09 -6.58
N MET A 14 -6.30 1.37 -6.65
CA MET A 14 -6.92 2.37 -7.52
C MET A 14 -6.74 2.05 -9.01
N ALA A 15 -5.68 1.34 -9.38
CA ALA A 15 -5.46 0.91 -10.74
C ALA A 15 -6.31 -0.31 -11.12
N LEU A 16 -6.41 -1.32 -10.23
CA LEU A 16 -7.04 -2.61 -10.52
C LEU A 16 -8.56 -2.61 -10.31
N PHE A 17 -9.06 -1.96 -9.25
CA PHE A 17 -10.49 -1.95 -8.90
C PHE A 17 -10.92 -0.62 -8.25
N PRO A 18 -10.83 0.50 -8.98
CA PRO A 18 -10.98 1.85 -8.42
C PRO A 18 -12.29 2.07 -7.65
N GLY A 19 -13.42 1.60 -8.16
CA GLY A 19 -14.71 1.75 -7.49
C GLY A 19 -14.76 1.08 -6.12
N LYS A 20 -14.29 -0.17 -6.03
CA LYS A 20 -14.22 -0.93 -4.78
C LYS A 20 -13.11 -0.40 -3.85
N ALA A 21 -12.02 0.12 -4.41
CA ALA A 21 -10.95 0.76 -3.64
C ALA A 21 -11.45 2.02 -2.90
N VAL A 22 -12.23 2.88 -3.56
CA VAL A 22 -12.84 4.05 -2.92
C VAL A 22 -13.78 3.65 -1.77
N ILE A 23 -14.60 2.61 -1.98
CA ILE A 23 -15.48 2.07 -0.93
C ILE A 23 -14.65 1.53 0.25
N LEU A 24 -13.56 0.80 -0.05
CA LEU A 24 -12.64 0.29 0.96
C LEU A 24 -12.00 1.43 1.77
N PHE A 25 -11.46 2.45 1.10
CA PHE A 25 -10.82 3.60 1.77
C PHE A 25 -11.83 4.40 2.60
N ALA A 26 -13.03 4.62 2.08
CA ALA A 26 -14.10 5.28 2.84
C ALA A 26 -14.49 4.47 4.09
N SER A 27 -14.61 3.15 3.95
CA SER A 27 -14.90 2.24 5.07
C SER A 27 -13.80 2.27 6.13
N LEU A 28 -12.54 2.21 5.71
CA LEU A 28 -11.38 2.30 6.62
C LEU A 28 -11.31 3.67 7.31
N PHE A 29 -11.59 4.75 6.58
CA PHE A 29 -11.62 6.10 7.15
C PHE A 29 -12.71 6.23 8.22
N VAL A 30 -13.93 5.79 7.92
CA VAL A 30 -15.05 5.81 8.90
C VAL A 30 -14.71 4.97 10.14
N LEU A 31 -14.18 3.75 9.95
CA LEU A 31 -13.74 2.89 11.04
C LEU A 31 -12.64 3.55 11.87
N ALA A 32 -11.68 4.23 11.24
CA ALA A 32 -10.62 4.96 11.93
C ALA A 32 -11.16 6.09 12.80
N VAL A 33 -12.07 6.90 12.26
CA VAL A 33 -12.70 8.01 12.99
C VAL A 33 -13.54 7.50 14.15
N VAL A 34 -14.42 6.53 13.91
CA VAL A 34 -15.28 5.94 14.96
C VAL A 34 -14.43 5.32 16.07
N THR A 35 -13.41 4.55 15.70
CA THR A 35 -12.50 3.93 16.68
C THR A 35 -11.74 4.98 17.49
N GLY A 36 -11.24 6.03 16.83
CA GLY A 36 -10.55 7.14 17.51
C GLY A 36 -11.47 7.81 18.55
N LEU A 37 -12.68 8.17 18.14
CA LEU A 37 -13.68 8.78 19.04
C LEU A 37 -14.05 7.87 20.21
N LEU A 38 -14.20 6.56 19.98
CA LEU A 38 -14.49 5.59 21.05
C LEU A 38 -13.31 5.49 22.02
N ILE A 39 -12.07 5.43 21.53
CA ILE A 39 -10.87 5.38 22.38
C ILE A 39 -10.78 6.66 23.23
N ASP A 40 -10.94 7.83 22.63
CA ASP A 40 -10.88 9.10 23.34
C ASP A 40 -11.98 9.23 24.39
N ARG A 41 -13.18 8.66 24.12
CA ARG A 41 -14.31 8.68 25.05
C ARG A 41 -14.10 7.74 26.24
N PHE A 42 -13.57 6.53 26.00
CA PHE A 42 -13.47 5.49 27.04
C PHE A 42 -12.11 5.46 27.74
N PHE A 43 -11.05 6.03 27.12
CA PHE A 43 -9.70 6.06 27.65
C PHE A 43 -9.11 7.48 27.66
N PRO A 44 -9.77 8.46 28.29
CA PRO A 44 -9.38 9.86 28.23
C PRO A 44 -8.02 10.19 28.85
N GLN A 45 -7.37 9.23 29.50
CA GLN A 45 -6.09 9.40 30.21
C GLN A 45 -4.96 8.57 29.61
N ALA A 46 -4.99 8.26 28.35
CA ALA A 46 -3.78 7.75 27.68
C ALA A 46 -2.72 8.85 27.78
N LYS A 47 -1.77 8.70 28.72
CA LYS A 47 -0.62 9.61 28.83
C LYS A 47 0.00 9.75 27.45
N PRO A 48 0.29 10.97 26.99
CA PRO A 48 1.04 11.13 25.77
C PRO A 48 2.29 10.25 25.87
N LEU A 49 2.57 9.47 24.85
CA LEU A 49 3.81 8.70 24.75
C LEU A 49 4.96 9.65 25.03
N PRO A 50 5.90 9.30 25.93
CA PRO A 50 7.11 10.09 26.06
C PRO A 50 7.73 10.13 24.67
N THR A 51 7.75 11.30 24.09
CA THR A 51 8.32 11.56 22.77
C THR A 51 9.84 11.45 22.90
N ARG A 52 10.35 10.20 22.82
CA ARG A 52 11.77 9.98 22.49
C ARG A 52 12.08 10.37 21.03
N LEU A 53 11.04 10.77 20.30
CA LEU A 53 11.12 11.18 18.90
C LEU A 53 11.67 12.60 18.70
N GLU A 54 11.72 13.45 19.75
CA GLU A 54 12.29 14.80 19.58
C GLU A 54 13.80 14.78 19.35
N ASP A 55 14.52 13.75 19.82
CA ASP A 55 15.97 13.65 19.61
C ASP A 55 16.37 12.83 18.36
N SER A 56 15.44 12.12 17.72
CA SER A 56 15.74 11.24 16.58
C SER A 56 15.12 11.66 15.26
N PHE A 57 14.18 12.61 15.28
CA PHE A 57 13.71 13.29 14.08
C PHE A 57 14.55 14.56 13.85
N GLU A 58 15.83 14.41 13.64
CA GLU A 58 16.52 15.37 12.80
C GLU A 58 15.89 15.25 11.42
N LEU A 59 14.93 16.14 11.14
CA LEU A 59 14.54 16.44 9.79
C LEU A 59 15.85 16.65 9.04
N HIS A 60 16.11 15.84 8.03
CA HIS A 60 17.27 15.97 7.13
C HIS A 60 17.34 17.33 6.42
N GLY A 61 16.73 18.38 6.99
CA GLY A 61 16.78 19.74 6.52
C GLY A 61 18.01 20.53 6.99
N ASP A 62 18.55 20.23 8.16
CA ASP A 62 19.58 21.10 8.76
C ASP A 62 21.00 20.47 8.82
N GLY A 63 21.13 19.17 8.59
CA GLY A 63 22.41 18.46 8.64
C GLY A 63 23.26 18.57 7.37
N CYS A 64 22.64 18.81 6.21
CA CYS A 64 23.37 18.93 4.95
C CYS A 64 23.93 20.32 4.69
N GLU A 65 23.51 21.35 5.44
CA GLU A 65 24.03 22.72 5.24
C GLU A 65 25.26 23.10 6.06
N ARG A 66 25.76 22.25 6.97
CA ARG A 66 26.87 22.61 7.89
C ARG A 66 28.23 22.00 7.59
N GLN A 67 28.40 21.22 6.55
CA GLN A 67 29.74 20.80 6.14
C GLN A 67 30.11 21.30 4.75
N GLY A 68 30.78 22.44 4.72
CA GLY A 68 31.55 22.91 3.57
C GLY A 68 30.81 23.92 2.69
N GLY A 69 31.04 25.20 2.99
CA GLY A 69 30.70 26.29 2.09
C GLY A 69 31.42 26.16 0.73
N HIS A 70 30.77 25.52 -0.17
CA HIS A 70 30.90 25.75 -1.59
C HIS A 70 29.50 25.66 -2.18
N HIS A 71 28.89 26.82 -2.43
CA HIS A 71 27.79 26.96 -3.37
C HIS A 71 28.31 26.58 -4.78
N HIS A 72 28.56 25.29 -5.02
CA HIS A 72 28.47 24.80 -6.34
C HIS A 72 26.99 24.81 -6.72
N LYS A 73 26.63 25.69 -7.65
CA LYS A 73 25.47 25.46 -8.50
C LYS A 73 25.70 24.11 -9.12
N GLU A 74 25.22 23.03 -8.50
CA GLU A 74 25.20 21.71 -9.11
C GLU A 74 24.34 21.86 -10.36
N GLY A 75 25.05 21.98 -11.49
CA GLY A 75 24.42 21.92 -12.78
C GLY A 75 23.68 20.58 -12.83
N ARG A 76 22.42 20.61 -13.27
CA ARG A 76 21.65 19.38 -13.54
C ARG A 76 22.46 18.52 -14.52
N HIS A 77 23.20 17.57 -14.02
CA HIS A 77 23.86 16.58 -14.83
C HIS A 77 22.87 15.43 -15.06
N PHE A 78 22.58 15.14 -16.32
CA PHE A 78 21.86 13.92 -16.67
C PHE A 78 22.78 12.72 -16.37
N GLY A 79 22.85 12.33 -15.09
CA GLY A 79 23.58 11.17 -14.63
C GLY A 79 23.02 9.87 -15.24
N LYS A 80 23.84 8.82 -15.28
CA LYS A 80 23.44 7.50 -15.84
C LYS A 80 22.18 6.95 -15.20
N VAL A 81 21.98 7.18 -13.91
CA VAL A 81 20.80 6.77 -13.14
C VAL A 81 19.54 7.46 -13.66
N ARG A 82 19.60 8.77 -13.87
CA ARG A 82 18.47 9.55 -14.39
C ARG A 82 18.08 9.11 -15.80
N ILE A 83 19.05 8.86 -16.65
CA ILE A 83 18.81 8.35 -18.02
C ILE A 83 18.15 6.96 -17.97
N PHE A 84 18.63 6.08 -17.09
CA PHE A 84 18.07 4.74 -16.93
C PHE A 84 16.61 4.80 -16.43
N LEU A 85 16.32 5.61 -15.42
CA LEU A 85 14.96 5.80 -14.90
C LEU A 85 14.04 6.40 -15.98
N PHE A 86 14.53 7.40 -16.72
CA PHE A 86 13.78 8.00 -17.81
C PHE A 86 13.45 6.98 -18.92
N ALA A 87 14.43 6.17 -19.31
CA ALA A 87 14.22 5.09 -20.28
C ALA A 87 13.17 4.06 -19.77
N GLY A 88 13.20 3.72 -18.47
CA GLY A 88 12.21 2.84 -17.85
C GLY A 88 10.79 3.41 -17.92
N VAL A 89 10.62 4.70 -17.62
CA VAL A 89 9.29 5.36 -17.71
C VAL A 89 8.81 5.44 -19.16
N VAL A 90 9.70 5.75 -20.10
CA VAL A 90 9.34 5.77 -21.53
C VAL A 90 8.92 4.38 -22.02
N LEU A 91 9.65 3.33 -21.60
CA LEU A 91 9.30 1.94 -21.91
C LEU A 91 7.92 1.58 -21.32
N PHE A 92 7.65 1.99 -20.08
CA PHE A 92 6.35 1.77 -19.43
C PHE A 92 5.21 2.48 -20.18
N ILE A 93 5.42 3.76 -20.57
CA ILE A 93 4.44 4.50 -21.39
C ILE A 93 4.23 3.81 -22.74
N ALA A 94 5.28 3.32 -23.37
CA ALA A 94 5.14 2.57 -24.61
C ALA A 94 4.34 1.28 -24.43
N ALA A 95 4.57 0.54 -23.34
CA ALA A 95 3.78 -0.65 -22.99
C ALA A 95 2.30 -0.31 -22.74
N LEU A 96 2.05 0.83 -22.05
CA LEU A 96 0.69 1.34 -21.81
C LEU A 96 -0.03 1.69 -23.12
N LEU A 97 0.65 2.40 -24.03
CA LEU A 97 0.10 2.78 -25.34
C LEU A 97 -0.13 1.59 -26.28
N LEU A 98 0.64 0.52 -26.12
CA LEU A 98 0.49 -0.72 -26.90
C LEU A 98 -0.58 -1.67 -26.34
N GLY A 99 -1.25 -1.29 -25.24
CA GLY A 99 -2.31 -2.09 -24.63
C GLY A 99 -1.82 -3.31 -23.83
N PHE A 100 -0.52 -3.41 -23.53
CA PHE A 100 -0.01 -4.55 -22.73
C PHE A 100 -0.48 -4.55 -21.27
N LEU A 101 -1.09 -3.45 -20.81
CA LEU A 101 -1.59 -3.29 -19.44
C LEU A 101 -3.13 -3.25 -19.39
N GLU A 102 -3.80 -3.46 -20.52
CA GLU A 102 -5.25 -3.61 -20.59
C GLU A 102 -5.62 -5.05 -20.19
N GLU A 103 -5.63 -5.32 -18.90
CA GLU A 103 -6.32 -6.49 -18.38
C GLU A 103 -7.77 -6.09 -18.10
N GLY A 104 -8.71 -6.77 -18.78
CA GLY A 104 -10.14 -6.56 -18.66
C GLY A 104 -10.66 -6.96 -17.28
N GLY A 105 -10.43 -6.10 -16.30
CA GLY A 105 -11.12 -6.15 -15.02
C GLY A 105 -12.52 -5.60 -15.23
N GLU A 106 -13.56 -6.41 -15.01
CA GLU A 106 -14.93 -5.92 -14.93
C GLU A 106 -15.00 -4.82 -13.85
N THR A 107 -15.16 -3.58 -14.30
CA THR A 107 -15.37 -2.44 -13.41
C THR A 107 -16.81 -2.45 -12.88
N GLU A 108 -17.15 -3.44 -12.05
CA GLU A 108 -18.34 -3.38 -11.22
C GLU A 108 -18.16 -2.27 -10.17
N GLY A 109 -18.75 -1.12 -10.40
CA GLY A 109 -18.62 -0.01 -9.44
C GLY A 109 -19.23 1.29 -9.95
N LEU A 110 -18.72 2.39 -9.40
CA LEU A 110 -19.18 3.74 -9.73
C LEU A 110 -18.97 4.03 -11.22
N ALA A 111 -19.98 4.54 -11.90
CA ALA A 111 -19.97 4.85 -13.33
C ALA A 111 -18.84 5.80 -13.81
N PHE A 112 -18.15 6.45 -12.88
CA PHE A 112 -16.99 7.31 -13.16
C PHE A 112 -15.73 6.51 -13.56
N PHE A 113 -15.60 5.27 -13.08
CA PHE A 113 -14.46 4.41 -13.37
C PHE A 113 -14.82 3.48 -14.52
N ASN A 114 -14.52 3.89 -15.72
CA ASN A 114 -14.70 3.12 -16.95
C ASN A 114 -13.44 2.29 -17.26
N GLU A 115 -13.48 1.52 -18.36
CA GLU A 115 -12.37 0.66 -18.80
C GLU A 115 -11.06 1.46 -19.08
N GLU A 116 -11.19 2.75 -19.42
CA GLU A 116 -10.04 3.62 -19.68
C GLU A 116 -9.41 4.20 -18.42
N TRP A 117 -9.97 3.95 -17.21
CA TRP A 117 -9.48 4.54 -15.97
C TRP A 117 -8.02 4.22 -15.70
N SER A 118 -7.62 2.96 -15.83
CA SER A 118 -6.24 2.51 -15.58
C SER A 118 -5.25 3.18 -16.52
N PHE A 119 -5.63 3.35 -17.79
CA PHE A 119 -4.82 4.05 -18.80
C PHE A 119 -4.55 5.51 -18.38
N TRP A 120 -5.60 6.26 -18.05
CA TRP A 120 -5.45 7.65 -17.61
C TRP A 120 -4.72 7.77 -16.28
N PHE A 121 -5.00 6.88 -15.35
CA PHE A 121 -4.36 6.86 -14.04
C PHE A 121 -2.85 6.65 -14.15
N PHE A 122 -2.41 5.61 -14.86
CA PHE A 122 -0.98 5.35 -15.07
C PHE A 122 -0.32 6.37 -16.00
N GLY A 123 -1.05 6.91 -16.96
CA GLY A 123 -0.59 7.98 -17.84
C GLY A 123 -0.24 9.24 -17.05
N ILE A 124 -1.14 9.70 -16.17
CA ILE A 124 -0.91 10.87 -15.32
C ILE A 124 0.25 10.64 -14.34
N LEU A 125 0.31 9.45 -13.71
CA LEU A 125 1.42 9.10 -12.82
C LEU A 125 2.77 9.09 -13.56
N SER A 126 2.81 8.54 -14.77
CA SER A 126 4.02 8.53 -15.59
C SER A 126 4.49 9.93 -15.94
N LEU A 127 3.56 10.84 -16.27
CA LEU A 127 3.87 12.25 -16.51
C LEU A 127 4.40 12.94 -15.25
N ALA A 128 3.83 12.63 -14.07
CA ALA A 128 4.34 13.16 -12.80
C ALA A 128 5.76 12.66 -12.50
N VAL A 129 6.05 11.38 -12.77
CA VAL A 129 7.41 10.83 -12.62
C VAL A 129 8.39 11.48 -13.61
N ILE A 130 8.00 11.69 -14.87
CA ILE A 130 8.81 12.43 -15.85
C ILE A 130 9.10 13.84 -15.34
N ALA A 131 8.08 14.55 -14.85
CA ALA A 131 8.25 15.88 -14.29
C ALA A 131 9.24 15.85 -13.10
N ALA A 132 9.10 14.89 -12.19
CA ALA A 132 10.04 14.72 -11.08
C ALA A 132 11.47 14.46 -11.58
N LEU A 133 11.66 13.58 -12.56
CA LEU A 133 12.98 13.31 -13.16
C LEU A 133 13.59 14.53 -13.88
N LEU A 134 12.76 15.43 -14.42
CA LEU A 134 13.24 16.64 -15.10
C LEU A 134 13.56 17.77 -14.13
N PHE A 135 12.80 17.91 -13.04
CA PHE A 135 12.87 19.08 -12.15
C PHE A 135 13.58 18.81 -10.82
N ALA A 136 13.63 17.57 -10.34
CA ALA A 136 14.26 17.22 -9.08
C ALA A 136 15.79 17.33 -9.13
N SER A 137 16.40 17.52 -7.96
CA SER A 137 17.88 17.51 -7.81
C SER A 137 18.46 16.13 -8.08
N ASP A 138 19.75 16.06 -8.44
CA ASP A 138 20.43 14.78 -8.66
C ASP A 138 20.49 13.94 -7.38
N HIS A 139 20.70 14.59 -6.24
CA HIS A 139 20.63 13.94 -4.92
C HIS A 139 19.28 13.24 -4.67
N PHE A 140 18.16 13.90 -4.96
CA PHE A 140 16.82 13.30 -4.81
C PHE A 140 16.65 12.09 -5.73
N VAL A 141 17.10 12.19 -6.97
CA VAL A 141 16.97 11.07 -7.95
C VAL A 141 17.83 9.88 -7.55
N GLU A 142 19.06 10.10 -7.08
CA GLU A 142 19.96 9.02 -6.72
C GLU A 142 19.60 8.38 -5.38
N GLU A 143 19.37 9.15 -4.33
CA GLU A 143 19.12 8.60 -3.00
C GLU A 143 17.66 8.13 -2.80
N HIS A 144 16.69 8.93 -3.25
CA HIS A 144 15.28 8.61 -2.98
C HIS A 144 14.65 7.74 -4.07
N LEU A 145 14.84 8.07 -5.35
CA LEU A 145 14.24 7.28 -6.42
C LEU A 145 15.04 6.00 -6.68
N TRP A 146 16.35 6.09 -6.85
CA TRP A 146 17.16 4.93 -7.23
C TRP A 146 17.44 4.00 -6.05
N GLU A 147 18.11 4.49 -5.00
CA GLU A 147 18.52 3.63 -3.89
C GLU A 147 17.32 3.16 -3.05
N HIS A 148 16.39 4.05 -2.77
CA HIS A 148 15.26 3.69 -1.90
C HIS A 148 14.15 2.96 -2.68
N ILE A 149 13.63 3.54 -3.76
CA ILE A 149 12.50 2.94 -4.49
C ILE A 149 12.97 1.79 -5.37
N VAL A 150 13.91 2.03 -6.32
CA VAL A 150 14.24 1.03 -7.34
C VAL A 150 15.04 -0.12 -6.78
N ARG A 151 16.08 0.12 -5.97
CA ARG A 151 16.93 -0.97 -5.45
C ARG A 151 16.33 -1.71 -4.26
N LYS A 152 15.59 -1.02 -3.39
CA LYS A 152 15.09 -1.60 -2.14
C LYS A 152 13.64 -2.08 -2.26
N HIS A 153 12.73 -1.25 -2.75
CA HIS A 153 11.31 -1.59 -2.78
C HIS A 153 10.88 -2.37 -4.02
N LEU A 154 11.33 -1.97 -5.22
CA LEU A 154 10.91 -2.59 -6.47
C LEU A 154 11.17 -4.12 -6.53
N PRO A 155 12.35 -4.64 -6.14
CA PRO A 155 12.58 -6.09 -6.14
C PRO A 155 11.67 -6.84 -5.16
N SER A 156 11.40 -6.24 -4.00
CA SER A 156 10.51 -6.84 -3.00
C SER A 156 9.08 -6.89 -3.51
N ILE A 157 8.55 -5.78 -4.03
CA ILE A 157 7.20 -5.71 -4.61
C ILE A 157 7.08 -6.71 -5.76
N PHE A 158 8.06 -6.72 -6.68
CA PHE A 158 8.08 -7.65 -7.81
C PHE A 158 8.09 -9.12 -7.33
N ALA A 159 8.96 -9.47 -6.38
CA ALA A 159 9.05 -10.82 -5.87
C ALA A 159 7.75 -11.29 -5.21
N TRP A 160 7.10 -10.44 -4.41
CA TRP A 160 5.81 -10.74 -3.80
C TRP A 160 4.71 -10.88 -4.86
N THR A 161 4.54 -9.89 -5.73
CA THR A 161 3.48 -9.91 -6.75
C THR A 161 3.67 -11.07 -7.72
N PHE A 162 4.87 -11.24 -8.27
CA PHE A 162 5.17 -12.32 -9.20
C PHE A 162 5.03 -13.69 -8.54
N GLY A 163 5.55 -13.84 -7.31
CA GLY A 163 5.45 -15.08 -6.55
C GLY A 163 3.99 -15.48 -6.30
N VAL A 164 3.14 -14.52 -5.93
CA VAL A 164 1.72 -14.75 -5.72
C VAL A 164 1.02 -15.13 -7.01
N LEU A 165 1.22 -14.37 -8.09
CA LEU A 165 0.61 -14.68 -9.39
C LEU A 165 1.05 -16.04 -9.92
N LEU A 166 2.32 -16.41 -9.71
CA LEU A 166 2.85 -17.72 -10.09
C LEU A 166 2.18 -18.85 -9.29
N VAL A 167 2.05 -18.69 -7.97
CA VAL A 167 1.35 -19.66 -7.11
C VAL A 167 -0.11 -19.77 -7.52
N ILE A 168 -0.81 -18.63 -7.71
CA ILE A 168 -2.20 -18.61 -8.17
C ILE A 168 -2.31 -19.34 -9.52
N GLY A 169 -1.46 -19.01 -10.51
CA GLY A 169 -1.49 -19.61 -11.82
C GLY A 169 -1.33 -21.16 -11.79
N PHE A 170 -0.46 -21.67 -10.92
CA PHE A 170 -0.34 -23.11 -10.70
C PHE A 170 -1.56 -23.73 -10.00
N LEU A 171 -2.09 -23.06 -8.98
CA LEU A 171 -3.22 -23.56 -8.20
C LEU A 171 -4.52 -23.55 -9.01
N PHE A 172 -4.79 -22.52 -9.80
CA PHE A 172 -5.97 -22.46 -10.68
C PHE A 172 -5.99 -23.55 -11.75
N GLY A 173 -4.82 -24.06 -12.14
CA GLY A 173 -4.73 -25.22 -13.04
C GLY A 173 -5.06 -26.58 -12.39
N ALA A 174 -5.02 -26.65 -11.06
CA ALA A 174 -5.11 -27.90 -10.31
C ALA A 174 -6.36 -28.02 -9.42
N ILE A 175 -6.90 -26.90 -8.93
CA ILE A 175 -7.99 -26.86 -7.92
C ILE A 175 -8.92 -25.70 -8.22
N ASP A 176 -10.23 -25.89 -8.10
CA ASP A 176 -11.21 -24.78 -8.10
C ASP A 176 -11.14 -24.03 -6.76
N ILE A 177 -10.17 -23.09 -6.70
CA ILE A 177 -9.92 -22.30 -5.50
C ILE A 177 -11.08 -21.36 -5.23
N SER A 178 -11.76 -20.86 -6.27
CA SER A 178 -12.86 -19.89 -6.11
C SER A 178 -14.03 -20.50 -5.34
N SER A 179 -14.41 -21.74 -5.68
CA SER A 179 -15.47 -22.43 -4.94
C SER A 179 -15.04 -22.75 -3.50
N TRP A 180 -13.80 -23.20 -3.30
CA TRP A 180 -13.29 -23.48 -1.95
C TRP A 180 -13.25 -22.24 -1.06
N VAL A 181 -12.82 -21.09 -1.59
CA VAL A 181 -12.78 -19.80 -0.86
C VAL A 181 -14.21 -19.33 -0.54
N SER A 182 -15.14 -19.47 -1.48
CA SER A 182 -16.54 -19.13 -1.28
C SER A 182 -17.16 -19.94 -0.13
N ASP A 183 -16.91 -21.26 -0.10
CA ASP A 183 -17.40 -22.15 0.94
C ASP A 183 -16.71 -21.92 2.29
N ASN A 184 -15.49 -21.37 2.30
CA ASN A 184 -14.68 -21.17 3.51
C ASN A 184 -14.35 -19.70 3.78
N THR A 185 -15.21 -18.78 3.40
CA THR A 185 -15.00 -17.32 3.58
C THR A 185 -14.65 -16.94 5.02
N ALA A 186 -15.29 -17.57 6.01
CA ALA A 186 -14.99 -17.36 7.43
C ALA A 186 -13.53 -17.68 7.78
N LEU A 187 -13.04 -18.82 7.29
CA LEU A 187 -11.63 -19.22 7.47
C LEU A 187 -10.70 -18.24 6.77
N MET A 188 -11.04 -17.80 5.56
CA MET A 188 -10.26 -16.83 4.81
C MET A 188 -10.16 -15.47 5.51
N ILE A 189 -11.23 -15.00 6.17
CA ILE A 189 -11.19 -13.77 6.97
C ILE A 189 -10.23 -13.94 8.17
N LEU A 190 -10.27 -15.08 8.86
CA LEU A 190 -9.35 -15.34 9.97
C LEU A 190 -7.89 -15.39 9.50
N LEU A 191 -7.62 -16.03 8.38
CA LEU A 191 -6.28 -16.05 7.76
C LEU A 191 -5.84 -14.64 7.34
N ALA A 192 -6.75 -13.85 6.78
CA ALA A 192 -6.50 -12.47 6.40
C ALA A 192 -6.12 -11.60 7.62
N ILE A 193 -6.79 -11.79 8.75
CA ILE A 193 -6.48 -11.12 10.03
C ILE A 193 -5.07 -11.54 10.50
N LEU A 194 -4.78 -12.84 10.52
CA LEU A 194 -3.48 -13.35 10.98
C LEU A 194 -2.31 -12.83 10.12
N ILE A 195 -2.47 -12.86 8.80
CA ILE A 195 -1.46 -12.37 7.87
C ILE A 195 -1.30 -10.85 7.98
N GLY A 196 -2.40 -10.12 8.18
CA GLY A 196 -2.39 -8.66 8.41
C GLY A 196 -1.64 -8.22 9.67
N LEU A 197 -1.32 -9.15 10.60
CA LEU A 197 -0.48 -8.85 11.76
C LEU A 197 0.98 -8.60 11.39
N ILE A 198 1.43 -9.12 10.24
CA ILE A 198 2.79 -8.93 9.76
C ILE A 198 2.97 -7.46 9.35
N PRO A 199 3.93 -6.71 9.95
CA PRO A 199 4.12 -5.30 9.67
C PRO A 199 4.91 -5.08 8.36
N GLU A 200 4.39 -5.59 7.26
CA GLU A 200 5.00 -5.51 5.93
C GLU A 200 3.92 -5.42 4.85
N SER A 201 4.18 -4.64 3.79
CA SER A 201 3.23 -4.43 2.68
C SER A 201 3.07 -5.65 1.78
N GLY A 202 4.12 -6.46 1.62
CA GLY A 202 4.13 -7.61 0.72
C GLY A 202 2.98 -8.61 0.95
N PRO A 203 2.74 -9.08 2.18
CA PRO A 203 1.62 -9.97 2.49
C PRO A 203 0.25 -9.37 2.17
N HIS A 204 0.09 -8.05 2.31
CA HIS A 204 -1.16 -7.37 1.95
C HIS A 204 -1.41 -7.35 0.44
N LEU A 205 -0.36 -7.17 -0.36
CA LEU A 205 -0.45 -7.22 -1.82
C LEU A 205 -1.00 -8.56 -2.33
N ILE A 206 -0.79 -9.65 -1.59
CA ILE A 206 -1.41 -10.95 -1.90
C ILE A 206 -2.94 -10.84 -1.90
N PHE A 207 -3.51 -10.24 -0.85
CA PHE A 207 -4.97 -10.08 -0.74
C PHE A 207 -5.51 -9.09 -1.77
N VAL A 208 -4.78 -8.02 -2.08
CA VAL A 208 -5.13 -7.08 -3.17
C VAL A 208 -5.21 -7.81 -4.51
N THR A 209 -4.20 -8.62 -4.83
CA THR A 209 -4.14 -9.37 -6.09
C THR A 209 -5.23 -10.44 -6.16
N LEU A 210 -5.45 -11.21 -5.07
CA LEU A 210 -6.51 -12.22 -4.99
C LEU A 210 -7.90 -11.61 -5.14
N PHE A 211 -8.11 -10.40 -4.60
CA PHE A 211 -9.35 -9.69 -4.76
C PHE A 211 -9.54 -9.16 -6.19
N ALA A 212 -8.51 -8.59 -6.79
CA ALA A 212 -8.53 -8.15 -8.18
C ALA A 212 -8.83 -9.29 -9.16
N SER A 213 -8.32 -10.50 -8.86
CA SER A 213 -8.57 -11.72 -9.63
C SER A 213 -9.93 -12.38 -9.32
N GLY A 214 -10.77 -11.77 -8.47
CA GLY A 214 -12.09 -12.32 -8.12
C GLY A 214 -12.05 -13.57 -7.23
N VAL A 215 -10.90 -13.94 -6.68
CA VAL A 215 -10.72 -15.17 -5.86
C VAL A 215 -11.29 -15.01 -4.47
N ILE A 216 -11.11 -13.84 -3.86
CA ILE A 216 -11.58 -13.56 -2.49
C ILE A 216 -12.67 -12.48 -2.49
N PRO A 217 -13.67 -12.58 -1.61
CA PRO A 217 -14.71 -11.58 -1.48
C PRO A 217 -14.22 -10.34 -0.70
N PHE A 218 -14.93 -9.21 -0.88
CA PHE A 218 -14.61 -7.92 -0.28
C PHE A 218 -14.36 -7.95 1.25
N PRO A 219 -15.11 -8.69 2.07
CA PRO A 219 -14.87 -8.77 3.51
C PRO A 219 -13.51 -9.33 3.91
N VAL A 220 -12.96 -10.24 3.12
CA VAL A 220 -11.61 -10.80 3.34
C VAL A 220 -10.56 -9.72 3.14
N LEU A 221 -10.66 -8.96 2.03
CA LEU A 221 -9.76 -7.83 1.77
C LEU A 221 -9.91 -6.74 2.86
N LEU A 222 -11.15 -6.39 3.23
CA LEU A 222 -11.42 -5.40 4.28
C LEU A 222 -10.81 -5.81 5.62
N ALA A 223 -10.98 -7.07 6.04
CA ALA A 223 -10.42 -7.57 7.29
C ALA A 223 -8.89 -7.51 7.30
N ASN A 224 -8.25 -7.89 6.20
CA ASN A 224 -6.79 -7.77 6.06
C ASN A 224 -6.34 -6.30 6.12
N SER A 225 -7.02 -5.41 5.38
CA SER A 225 -6.71 -3.97 5.33
C SER A 225 -6.89 -3.26 6.68
N ILE A 226 -7.83 -3.69 7.53
CA ILE A 226 -7.98 -3.14 8.88
C ILE A 226 -6.77 -3.45 9.75
N VAL A 227 -6.24 -4.67 9.66
CA VAL A 227 -5.17 -5.14 10.56
C VAL A 227 -3.79 -4.78 10.04
N GLN A 228 -3.62 -4.71 8.74
CA GLN A 228 -2.36 -4.38 8.07
C GLN A 228 -1.94 -2.92 8.35
N ASP A 229 -0.65 -2.67 8.49
CA ASP A 229 -0.05 -1.34 8.73
C ASP A 229 1.09 -1.03 7.77
N GLY A 230 1.58 -2.01 7.00
CA GLY A 230 2.80 -1.86 6.23
C GLY A 230 4.01 -1.46 7.09
N HIS A 231 4.95 -0.80 6.45
CA HIS A 231 6.17 -0.31 7.11
C HIS A 231 5.92 0.89 8.06
N VAL A 232 4.75 1.55 7.98
CA VAL A 232 4.41 2.72 8.79
C VAL A 232 4.35 2.39 10.28
N SER A 233 4.13 1.14 10.65
CA SER A 233 4.10 0.69 12.04
C SER A 233 5.48 0.37 12.63
N LEU A 234 6.52 0.26 11.82
CA LEU A 234 7.88 -0.06 12.29
C LEU A 234 8.45 0.98 13.26
N PRO A 235 8.31 2.30 13.04
CA PRO A 235 8.73 3.30 14.02
C PRO A 235 8.03 3.13 15.36
N LEU A 236 6.72 2.85 15.37
CA LEU A 236 5.99 2.59 16.60
C LEU A 236 6.47 1.32 17.32
N LEU A 237 6.82 0.28 16.56
CA LEU A 237 7.39 -0.96 17.11
C LEU A 237 8.77 -0.71 17.72
N ALA A 238 9.58 0.15 17.10
CA ALA A 238 10.91 0.51 17.59
C ALA A 238 10.85 1.37 18.86
N ASP A 239 9.90 2.32 18.91
CA ASP A 239 9.73 3.21 20.05
C ASP A 239 9.05 2.50 21.24
N SER A 240 7.93 1.82 21.02
CA SER A 240 7.15 1.18 22.07
C SER A 240 6.45 -0.11 21.62
N LYS A 241 7.06 -1.24 21.94
CA LYS A 241 6.45 -2.57 21.70
C LYS A 241 5.05 -2.71 22.32
N SER A 242 4.85 -2.14 23.53
CA SER A 242 3.53 -2.17 24.21
C SER A 242 2.47 -1.40 23.43
N SER A 243 2.80 -0.23 22.91
CA SER A 243 1.87 0.60 22.12
C SER A 243 1.57 -0.06 20.77
N PHE A 244 2.58 -0.65 20.13
CA PHE A 244 2.40 -1.44 18.91
C PHE A 244 1.43 -2.61 19.13
N VAL A 245 1.64 -3.42 20.17
CA VAL A 245 0.78 -4.57 20.48
C VAL A 245 -0.66 -4.12 20.79
N ARG A 246 -0.84 -3.03 21.56
CA ARG A 246 -2.16 -2.47 21.85
C ARG A 246 -2.87 -2.00 20.57
N ALA A 247 -2.18 -1.31 19.69
CA ALA A 247 -2.73 -0.86 18.41
C ALA A 247 -3.16 -2.07 17.55
N LYS A 248 -2.33 -3.09 17.45
CA LYS A 248 -2.66 -4.34 16.74
C LYS A 248 -3.85 -5.07 17.36
N ALA A 249 -3.90 -5.18 18.69
CA ALA A 249 -5.02 -5.83 19.38
C ALA A 249 -6.36 -5.12 19.11
N ILE A 250 -6.38 -3.79 19.09
CA ILE A 250 -7.57 -3.01 18.75
C ILE A 250 -8.00 -3.28 17.30
N LYS A 251 -7.06 -3.27 16.35
CA LYS A 251 -7.34 -3.55 14.94
C LYS A 251 -7.90 -4.96 14.73
N VAL A 252 -7.30 -5.95 15.37
CA VAL A 252 -7.83 -7.33 15.37
C VAL A 252 -9.25 -7.38 15.93
N GLY A 253 -9.51 -6.68 17.04
CA GLY A 253 -10.86 -6.59 17.61
C GLY A 253 -11.87 -6.01 16.61
N ILE A 254 -11.51 -4.95 15.88
CA ILE A 254 -12.37 -4.34 14.86
C ILE A 254 -12.59 -5.31 13.69
N ALA A 255 -11.54 -5.97 13.20
CA ALA A 255 -11.66 -6.94 12.13
C ALA A 255 -12.53 -8.14 12.52
N LEU A 256 -12.47 -8.60 13.77
CA LEU A 256 -13.36 -9.62 14.31
C LEU A 256 -14.81 -9.15 14.39
N VAL A 257 -15.07 -7.88 14.73
CA VAL A 257 -16.43 -7.32 14.67
C VAL A 257 -16.96 -7.34 13.24
N VAL A 258 -16.12 -6.93 12.25
CA VAL A 258 -16.51 -7.02 10.83
C VAL A 258 -16.81 -8.46 10.43
N PHE A 259 -16.01 -9.43 10.90
CA PHE A 259 -16.25 -10.85 10.68
C PHE A 259 -17.59 -11.32 11.22
N VAL A 260 -17.92 -10.95 12.48
CA VAL A 260 -19.20 -11.32 13.12
C VAL A 260 -20.39 -10.68 12.39
N VAL A 261 -20.28 -9.39 12.07
CA VAL A 261 -21.32 -8.67 11.31
C VAL A 261 -21.56 -9.32 9.95
N TRP A 262 -20.49 -9.68 9.25
CA TRP A 262 -20.60 -10.40 7.98
C TRP A 262 -21.33 -11.74 8.13
N GLY A 263 -20.95 -12.53 9.15
CA GLY A 263 -21.57 -13.83 9.42
C GLY A 263 -23.04 -13.75 9.89
N LEU A 264 -23.52 -12.56 10.33
CA LEU A 264 -24.93 -12.34 10.68
C LEU A 264 -25.78 -11.88 9.49
N ILE A 265 -25.16 -11.39 8.41
CA ILE A 265 -25.84 -10.89 7.22
C ILE A 265 -26.02 -12.02 6.17
N LEU A 266 -25.17 -13.02 6.21
CA LEU A 266 -25.27 -14.23 5.39
C LEU A 266 -26.16 -15.27 6.04
#